data_0fe9a1f0e2eacdde1851b7b7febbaad3
#
_entry.id   0fe9a1f0e2eacdde1851b7b7febbaad3
#
_cell.length_a   1.000
_cell.length_b   1.000
_cell.length_c   1.000
_cell.angle_alpha   90.00
_cell.angle_beta   90.00
_cell.angle_gamma   90.00
#
_symmetry.space_group_name_H-M   'P 1'
#
loop_
_entity.id
_entity.type
_entity.pdbx_description
1 polymer ?
#
loop_
_entity_poly.entity_id
_entity_poly.type
_entity_poly.pdbx_seq_one_letter_code
_entity_poly.pdbx_strand_id
1 'polypeptide(L)'
;VQIGMRYGMMLFIASEVMFFVAFFWAFFDRALFPMGGVWPPEGIETFDPFDLPLINTLVLLLSGCTVTWSHHALQHGNRRDFMWGLGTTVLLGALFTGLQALEYSHAPFGFTDGVYPSVFYMATGFHGFHVLVGTCFLAVCWFRGYAGHFTAKQHFGFEAAAWYWHFVDVVWLFLFAAVYW
;
A
#
# COMPACT_ATOMS: atom_id res chain seq x y z
N VAL A 1 -0.06 -25.23 -14.75
CA VAL A 1 0.55 -24.71 -13.50
C VAL A 1 0.42 -23.20 -13.38
N GLN A 2 0.83 -22.39 -14.38
CA GLN A 2 0.79 -20.90 -14.29
C GLN A 2 -0.63 -20.36 -14.07
N ILE A 3 -1.65 -20.92 -14.74
CA ILE A 3 -3.05 -20.52 -14.55
C ILE A 3 -3.50 -20.75 -13.10
N GLY A 4 -3.18 -21.90 -12.53
CA GLY A 4 -3.52 -22.21 -11.14
C GLY A 4 -2.84 -21.27 -10.14
N MET A 5 -1.58 -20.86 -10.40
CA MET A 5 -0.88 -19.87 -9.57
C MET A 5 -1.51 -18.47 -9.67
N ARG A 6 -1.98 -18.05 -10.85
CA ARG A 6 -2.71 -16.79 -11.03
C ARG A 6 -4.03 -16.78 -10.27
N TYR A 7 -4.81 -17.87 -10.36
CA TYR A 7 -6.04 -17.99 -9.54
C TYR A 7 -5.73 -17.97 -8.05
N GLY A 8 -4.69 -18.67 -7.61
CA GLY A 8 -4.24 -18.64 -6.22
C GLY A 8 -3.90 -17.23 -5.74
N MET A 9 -3.17 -16.45 -6.55
CA MET A 9 -2.82 -15.07 -6.22
C MET A 9 -4.05 -14.15 -6.21
N MET A 10 -4.99 -14.32 -7.14
CA MET A 10 -6.24 -13.56 -7.14
C MET A 10 -7.08 -13.84 -5.88
N LEU A 11 -7.19 -15.11 -5.46
CA LEU A 11 -7.90 -15.49 -4.24
C LEU A 11 -7.20 -14.96 -2.98
N PHE A 12 -5.87 -14.96 -2.97
CA PHE A 12 -5.08 -14.36 -1.90
C PHE A 12 -5.37 -12.85 -1.79
N ILE A 13 -5.30 -12.10 -2.90
CA ILE A 13 -5.63 -10.67 -2.91
C ILE A 13 -7.09 -10.43 -2.48
N ALA A 14 -8.03 -11.27 -2.91
CA ALA A 14 -9.42 -11.16 -2.48
C ALA A 14 -9.56 -11.34 -0.97
N SER A 15 -8.82 -12.25 -0.35
CA SER A 15 -8.81 -12.42 1.11
C SER A 15 -8.25 -11.20 1.83
N GLU A 16 -7.21 -10.57 1.28
CA GLU A 16 -6.63 -9.35 1.84
C GLU A 16 -7.58 -8.14 1.69
N VAL A 17 -8.31 -8.05 0.57
CA VAL A 17 -9.39 -7.06 0.42
C VAL A 17 -10.43 -7.23 1.52
N MET A 18 -10.89 -8.46 1.78
CA MET A 18 -11.86 -8.73 2.86
C MET A 18 -11.32 -8.38 4.25
N PHE A 19 -10.03 -8.58 4.47
CA PHE A 19 -9.35 -8.16 5.69
C PHE A 19 -9.47 -6.62 5.89
N PHE A 20 -9.18 -5.84 4.85
CA PHE A 20 -9.31 -4.38 4.92
C PHE A 20 -10.76 -3.92 5.03
N VAL A 21 -11.72 -4.61 4.41
CA VAL A 21 -13.15 -4.32 4.56
C VAL A 21 -13.56 -4.33 6.04
N ALA A 22 -13.02 -5.22 6.87
CA ALA A 22 -13.31 -5.25 8.29
C ALA A 22 -12.86 -3.96 9.02
N PHE A 23 -11.68 -3.43 8.69
CA PHE A 23 -11.21 -2.17 9.26
C PHE A 23 -11.98 -0.95 8.76
N PHE A 24 -12.32 -0.91 7.47
CA PHE A 24 -13.19 0.13 6.94
C PHE A 24 -14.58 0.09 7.57
N TRP A 25 -15.13 -1.11 7.78
CA TRP A 25 -16.39 -1.27 8.48
C TRP A 25 -16.30 -0.69 9.89
N ALA A 26 -15.29 -1.04 10.66
CA ALA A 26 -15.09 -0.52 12.00
C ALA A 26 -14.96 1.02 12.02
N PHE A 27 -14.24 1.59 11.04
CA PHE A 27 -14.11 3.04 10.89
C PHE A 27 -15.45 3.69 10.56
N PHE A 28 -16.16 3.23 9.53
CA PHE A 28 -17.43 3.81 9.11
C PHE A 28 -18.55 3.61 10.14
N ASP A 29 -18.56 2.49 10.86
CA ASP A 29 -19.52 2.29 11.93
C ASP A 29 -19.38 3.37 13.01
N ARG A 30 -18.16 3.72 13.38
CA ARG A 30 -17.91 4.78 14.36
C ARG A 30 -18.11 6.18 13.79
N ALA A 31 -17.77 6.41 12.54
CA ALA A 31 -17.92 7.69 11.87
C ALA A 31 -19.42 8.06 11.64
N LEU A 32 -20.23 7.07 11.24
CA LEU A 32 -21.65 7.27 10.97
C LEU A 32 -22.52 7.22 12.25
N PHE A 33 -22.08 6.49 13.28
CA PHE A 33 -22.78 6.35 14.56
C PHE A 33 -21.86 6.71 15.73
N PRO A 34 -21.45 7.99 15.85
CA PRO A 34 -20.53 8.42 16.89
C PRO A 34 -21.19 8.36 18.27
N MET A 35 -20.50 7.81 19.27
CA MET A 35 -21.00 7.68 20.64
C MET A 35 -21.31 9.01 21.34
N GLY A 36 -20.73 10.11 20.88
CA GLY A 36 -20.98 11.47 21.40
C GLY A 36 -21.77 12.37 20.45
N GLY A 37 -22.26 11.83 19.31
CA GLY A 37 -22.99 12.61 18.30
C GLY A 37 -22.11 13.50 17.41
N VAL A 38 -20.81 13.55 17.65
CA VAL A 38 -19.82 14.34 16.88
C VAL A 38 -18.67 13.44 16.44
N TRP A 39 -18.26 13.56 15.17
CA TRP A 39 -17.12 12.88 14.61
C TRP A 39 -16.25 13.86 13.77
N PRO A 40 -14.94 13.90 13.94
CA PRO A 40 -14.14 13.27 15.02
C PRO A 40 -14.53 13.76 16.42
N PRO A 41 -14.23 12.97 17.51
CA PRO A 41 -14.53 13.39 18.87
C PRO A 41 -13.89 14.74 19.22
N GLU A 42 -14.58 15.54 20.03
CA GLU A 42 -14.10 16.85 20.47
C GLU A 42 -12.72 16.73 21.17
N GLY A 43 -11.79 17.61 20.79
CA GLY A 43 -10.43 17.65 21.36
C GLY A 43 -9.39 16.82 20.60
N ILE A 44 -9.73 16.15 19.49
CA ILE A 44 -8.77 15.47 18.63
C ILE A 44 -8.48 16.37 17.40
N GLU A 45 -7.23 16.79 17.27
CA GLU A 45 -6.74 17.46 16.06
C GLU A 45 -6.45 16.40 14.99
N THR A 46 -7.15 16.46 13.86
CA THR A 46 -6.92 15.57 12.71
C THR A 46 -5.76 16.08 11.86
N PHE A 47 -5.15 15.16 11.09
CA PHE A 47 -4.12 15.55 10.11
C PHE A 47 -4.71 16.40 8.98
N ASP A 48 -3.91 17.35 8.48
CA ASP A 48 -4.23 18.05 7.24
C ASP A 48 -4.02 17.10 6.05
N PRO A 49 -5.09 16.78 5.27
CA PRO A 49 -4.98 15.91 4.11
C PRO A 49 -4.00 16.40 3.04
N PHE A 50 -3.80 17.72 2.96
CA PHE A 50 -2.97 18.36 1.92
C PHE A 50 -1.49 18.47 2.27
N ASP A 51 -1.07 18.04 3.46
CA ASP A 51 0.33 18.02 3.87
C ASP A 51 0.98 16.65 3.56
N LEU A 52 1.56 16.00 4.54
CA LEU A 52 2.25 14.69 4.38
C LEU A 52 1.39 13.59 3.75
N PRO A 53 0.08 13.45 4.06
CA PRO A 53 -0.74 12.41 3.45
C PRO A 53 -0.87 12.54 1.93
N LEU A 54 -0.96 13.76 1.40
CA LEU A 54 -0.99 13.98 -0.05
C LEU A 54 0.34 13.59 -0.71
N ILE A 55 1.46 13.97 -0.10
CA ILE A 55 2.80 13.60 -0.60
C ILE A 55 2.95 12.08 -0.62
N ASN A 56 2.54 11.39 0.46
CA ASN A 56 2.53 9.93 0.54
C ASN A 56 1.69 9.31 -0.58
N THR A 57 0.53 9.86 -0.85
CA THR A 57 -0.35 9.39 -1.93
C THR A 57 0.33 9.53 -3.29
N LEU A 58 0.95 10.68 -3.58
CA LEU A 58 1.64 10.92 -4.85
C LEU A 58 2.85 9.98 -5.02
N VAL A 59 3.62 9.75 -3.96
CA VAL A 59 4.75 8.81 -3.96
C VAL A 59 4.28 7.40 -4.28
N LEU A 60 3.19 6.95 -3.65
CA LEU A 60 2.68 5.60 -3.86
C LEU A 60 2.11 5.44 -5.27
N LEU A 61 1.31 6.39 -5.77
CA LEU A 61 0.79 6.38 -7.15
C LEU A 61 1.91 6.39 -8.19
N LEU A 62 2.97 7.19 -7.96
CA LEU A 62 4.15 7.18 -8.83
C LEU A 62 4.81 5.80 -8.84
N SER A 63 4.88 5.13 -7.69
CA SER A 63 5.43 3.77 -7.59
C SER A 63 4.59 2.75 -8.36
N GLY A 64 3.26 2.90 -8.40
CA GLY A 64 2.36 2.12 -9.24
C GLY A 64 2.64 2.29 -10.73
N CYS A 65 2.94 3.52 -11.17
CA CYS A 65 3.35 3.77 -12.56
C CYS A 65 4.71 3.12 -12.88
N THR A 66 5.69 3.21 -11.98
CA THR A 66 7.03 2.65 -12.21
C THR A 66 7.04 1.12 -12.21
N VAL A 67 6.23 0.45 -11.38
CA VAL A 67 6.10 -1.02 -11.42
C VAL A 67 5.42 -1.48 -12.72
N THR A 68 4.43 -0.74 -13.21
CA THR A 68 3.77 -1.03 -14.48
C THR A 68 4.74 -0.87 -15.66
N TRP A 69 5.52 0.22 -15.66
CA TRP A 69 6.59 0.41 -16.65
C TRP A 69 7.60 -0.73 -16.62
N SER A 70 8.05 -1.14 -15.44
CA SER A 70 8.94 -2.28 -15.24
C SER A 70 8.35 -3.58 -15.83
N HIS A 71 7.06 -3.84 -15.58
CA HIS A 71 6.39 -5.02 -16.10
C HIS A 71 6.33 -5.02 -17.63
N HIS A 72 6.00 -3.89 -18.23
CA HIS A 72 5.98 -3.74 -19.68
C HIS A 72 7.37 -3.92 -20.30
N ALA A 73 8.41 -3.36 -19.69
CA ALA A 73 9.79 -3.52 -20.12
C ALA A 73 10.24 -4.99 -20.09
N LEU A 74 9.84 -5.75 -19.05
CA LEU A 74 10.15 -7.17 -18.96
C LEU A 74 9.46 -8.00 -20.06
N GLN A 75 8.21 -7.69 -20.39
CA GLN A 75 7.46 -8.35 -21.47
C GLN A 75 8.12 -8.13 -22.84
N HIS A 76 8.75 -6.97 -23.07
CA HIS A 76 9.48 -6.65 -24.30
C HIS A 76 10.95 -7.09 -24.26
N GLY A 77 11.38 -7.76 -23.19
CA GLY A 77 12.77 -8.24 -23.04
C GLY A 77 13.81 -7.15 -22.74
N ASN A 78 13.38 -5.93 -22.44
CA ASN A 78 14.27 -4.83 -22.07
C ASN A 78 14.65 -4.93 -20.58
N ARG A 79 15.72 -5.67 -20.31
CA ARG A 79 16.22 -5.93 -18.96
C ARG A 79 16.68 -4.66 -18.25
N ARG A 80 17.21 -3.69 -18.96
CA ARG A 80 17.73 -2.45 -18.37
C ARG A 80 16.58 -1.64 -17.75
N ASP A 81 15.54 -1.39 -18.53
CA ASP A 81 14.37 -0.60 -18.07
C ASP A 81 13.57 -1.35 -17.00
N PHE A 82 13.51 -2.70 -17.11
CA PHE A 82 12.95 -3.52 -16.05
C PHE A 82 13.66 -3.31 -14.71
N MET A 83 15.00 -3.36 -14.69
CA MET A 83 15.79 -3.20 -13.47
C MET A 83 15.68 -1.78 -12.89
N TRP A 84 15.69 -0.75 -13.73
CA TRP A 84 15.52 0.63 -13.29
C TRP A 84 14.09 0.89 -12.76
N GLY A 85 13.08 0.48 -13.48
CA GLY A 85 11.69 0.64 -13.07
C GLY A 85 11.39 -0.07 -11.74
N LEU A 86 11.86 -1.31 -11.59
CA LEU A 86 11.65 -2.06 -10.35
C LEU A 86 12.47 -1.49 -9.18
N GLY A 87 13.71 -1.05 -9.43
CA GLY A 87 14.56 -0.40 -8.42
C GLY A 87 13.95 0.91 -7.91
N THR A 88 13.42 1.76 -8.82
CA THR A 88 12.71 2.99 -8.43
C THR A 88 11.44 2.70 -7.64
N THR A 89 10.69 1.66 -7.98
CA THR A 89 9.50 1.25 -7.22
C THR A 89 9.85 0.86 -5.78
N VAL A 90 10.91 0.08 -5.59
CA VAL A 90 11.39 -0.32 -4.24
C VAL A 90 11.80 0.90 -3.43
N LEU A 91 12.53 1.86 -4.04
CA LEU A 91 12.93 3.10 -3.37
C LEU A 91 11.71 3.95 -2.97
N LEU A 92 10.73 4.09 -3.85
CA LEU A 92 9.50 4.84 -3.56
C LEU A 92 8.67 4.15 -2.45
N GLY A 93 8.60 2.83 -2.43
CA GLY A 93 7.95 2.07 -1.35
C GLY A 93 8.65 2.25 0.01
N ALA A 94 9.98 2.25 0.02
CA ALA A 94 10.77 2.55 1.21
C ALA A 94 10.58 4.01 1.67
N LEU A 95 10.55 4.95 0.73
CA LEU A 95 10.29 6.37 1.01
C LEU A 95 8.90 6.56 1.63
N PHE A 96 7.85 5.95 1.06
CA PHE A 96 6.49 5.97 1.61
C PHE A 96 6.49 5.48 3.08
N THR A 97 7.11 4.33 3.33
CA THR A 97 7.21 3.76 4.69
C THR A 97 7.92 4.71 5.65
N GLY A 98 8.99 5.37 5.21
CA GLY A 98 9.71 6.37 6.00
C GLY A 98 8.87 7.61 6.30
N LEU A 99 8.16 8.15 5.31
CA LEU A 99 7.25 9.30 5.48
C LEU A 99 6.08 8.97 6.41
N GLN A 100 5.51 7.77 6.30
CA GLN A 100 4.45 7.32 7.20
C GLN A 100 4.94 7.17 8.65
N ALA A 101 6.15 6.70 8.86
CA ALA A 101 6.76 6.65 10.19
C ALA A 101 7.01 8.06 10.75
N LEU A 102 7.43 9.01 9.91
CA LEU A 102 7.55 10.43 10.31
C LEU A 102 6.19 11.02 10.68
N GLU A 103 5.14 10.77 9.91
CA GLU A 103 3.77 11.21 10.20
C GLU A 103 3.32 10.71 11.58
N TYR A 104 3.54 9.43 11.87
CA TYR A 104 3.20 8.87 13.18
C TYR A 104 4.02 9.47 14.34
N SER A 105 5.26 9.87 14.10
CA SER A 105 6.09 10.52 15.13
C SER A 105 5.64 11.95 15.47
N HIS A 106 4.92 12.61 14.56
CA HIS A 106 4.38 13.96 14.73
C HIS A 106 2.86 13.96 15.01
N ALA A 107 2.25 12.78 15.13
CA ALA A 107 0.82 12.67 15.41
C ALA A 107 0.46 13.33 16.75
N PRO A 108 -0.60 14.17 16.79
CA PRO A 108 -1.03 14.85 18.00
C PRO A 108 -1.78 13.91 18.98
N PHE A 109 -2.00 12.65 18.62
CA PHE A 109 -2.73 11.66 19.42
C PHE A 109 -2.02 10.29 19.41
N GLY A 110 -2.16 9.57 20.52
CA GLY A 110 -1.67 8.19 20.68
C GLY A 110 -2.73 7.15 20.36
N PHE A 111 -2.31 5.90 20.15
CA PHE A 111 -3.19 4.77 19.82
C PHE A 111 -4.33 4.55 20.85
N THR A 112 -4.08 4.84 22.14
CA THR A 112 -5.01 4.61 23.26
C THR A 112 -5.89 5.81 23.58
N ASP A 113 -5.76 6.93 22.87
CA ASP A 113 -6.40 8.19 23.22
C ASP A 113 -7.88 8.28 22.82
N GLY A 114 -8.43 7.19 22.29
CA GLY A 114 -9.85 7.10 21.98
C GLY A 114 -10.16 6.18 20.79
N VAL A 115 -11.42 6.18 20.40
CA VAL A 115 -11.89 5.31 19.30
C VAL A 115 -11.36 5.76 17.94
N TYR A 116 -11.35 7.08 17.66
CA TYR A 116 -10.81 7.62 16.40
C TYR A 116 -9.32 7.27 16.20
N PRO A 117 -8.40 7.58 17.15
CA PRO A 117 -7.02 7.14 17.05
C PRO A 117 -6.85 5.63 16.86
N SER A 118 -7.61 4.84 17.61
CA SER A 118 -7.51 3.38 17.51
C SER A 118 -7.87 2.86 16.12
N VAL A 119 -9.01 3.27 15.53
CA VAL A 119 -9.40 2.82 14.18
C VAL A 119 -8.51 3.41 13.10
N PHE A 120 -8.00 4.65 13.30
CA PHE A 120 -7.03 5.28 12.41
C PHE A 120 -5.73 4.47 12.32
N TYR A 121 -5.10 4.23 13.48
CA TYR A 121 -3.82 3.49 13.53
C TYR A 121 -3.95 2.02 13.12
N MET A 122 -5.10 1.40 13.41
CA MET A 122 -5.35 0.03 12.94
C MET A 122 -5.42 -0.02 11.41
N ALA A 123 -6.22 0.82 10.78
CA ALA A 123 -6.38 0.82 9.33
C ALA A 123 -5.09 1.22 8.59
N THR A 124 -4.49 2.36 8.98
CA THR A 124 -3.27 2.88 8.34
C THR A 124 -2.03 2.05 8.69
N GLY A 125 -1.94 1.52 9.91
CA GLY A 125 -0.82 0.68 10.36
C GLY A 125 -0.78 -0.68 9.67
N PHE A 126 -1.93 -1.36 9.53
CA PHE A 126 -2.00 -2.59 8.73
C PHE A 126 -1.73 -2.35 7.26
N HIS A 127 -2.17 -1.21 6.72
CA HIS A 127 -1.78 -0.81 5.38
C HIS A 127 -0.26 -0.63 5.28
N GLY A 128 0.38 0.10 6.20
CA GLY A 128 1.83 0.28 6.24
C GLY A 128 2.60 -1.05 6.35
N PHE A 129 2.08 -2.01 7.11
CA PHE A 129 2.62 -3.36 7.15
C PHE A 129 2.57 -4.05 5.78
N HIS A 130 1.45 -3.94 5.05
CA HIS A 130 1.33 -4.49 3.69
C HIS A 130 2.24 -3.79 2.68
N VAL A 131 2.45 -2.47 2.81
CA VAL A 131 3.46 -1.73 2.01
C VAL A 131 4.87 -2.28 2.27
N LEU A 132 5.22 -2.53 3.53
CA LEU A 132 6.52 -3.08 3.90
C LEU A 132 6.73 -4.47 3.30
N VAL A 133 5.75 -5.37 3.45
CA VAL A 133 5.77 -6.72 2.85
C VAL A 133 5.86 -6.64 1.33
N GLY A 134 5.08 -5.77 0.70
CA GLY A 134 5.12 -5.55 -0.76
C GLY A 134 6.48 -5.02 -1.23
N THR A 135 7.07 -4.08 -0.51
CA THR A 135 8.41 -3.55 -0.79
C THR A 135 9.47 -4.65 -0.70
N CYS A 136 9.42 -5.49 0.34
CA CYS A 136 10.29 -6.65 0.47
C CYS A 136 10.09 -7.65 -0.68
N PHE A 137 8.84 -7.90 -1.08
CA PHE A 137 8.54 -8.79 -2.20
C PHE A 137 9.11 -8.25 -3.52
N LEU A 138 8.95 -6.96 -3.79
CA LEU A 138 9.54 -6.31 -4.98
C LEU A 138 11.07 -6.29 -4.92
N ALA A 139 11.67 -6.10 -3.75
CA ALA A 139 13.12 -6.17 -3.56
C ALA A 139 13.66 -7.57 -3.88
N VAL A 140 13.02 -8.62 -3.41
CA VAL A 140 13.35 -10.01 -3.77
C VAL A 140 13.23 -10.22 -5.28
N CYS A 141 12.19 -9.70 -5.91
CA CYS A 141 12.04 -9.75 -7.37
C CYS A 141 13.15 -8.97 -8.08
N TRP A 142 13.61 -7.85 -7.54
CA TRP A 142 14.74 -7.09 -8.08
C TRP A 142 16.03 -7.91 -8.07
N PHE A 143 16.38 -8.56 -6.95
CA PHE A 143 17.54 -9.45 -6.87
C PHE A 143 17.43 -10.65 -7.81
N ARG A 144 16.24 -11.27 -7.92
CA ARG A 144 16.00 -12.36 -8.87
C ARG A 144 16.09 -11.90 -10.33
N GLY A 145 15.64 -10.68 -10.62
CA GLY A 145 15.81 -10.04 -11.94
C GLY A 145 17.28 -9.81 -12.27
N TYR A 146 18.06 -9.34 -11.28
CA TYR A 146 19.50 -9.18 -11.41
C TYR A 146 20.22 -10.53 -11.69
N ALA A 147 19.80 -11.60 -11.02
CA ALA A 147 20.31 -12.95 -11.28
C ALA A 147 19.81 -13.58 -12.60
N GLY A 148 18.92 -12.89 -13.35
CA GLY A 148 18.42 -13.37 -14.64
C GLY A 148 17.36 -14.46 -14.58
N HIS A 149 16.68 -14.61 -13.43
CA HIS A 149 15.63 -15.64 -13.23
C HIS A 149 14.33 -15.33 -13.95
N PHE A 150 14.11 -14.09 -14.41
CA PHE A 150 12.90 -13.70 -15.12
C PHE A 150 13.14 -13.58 -16.61
N THR A 151 12.18 -14.10 -17.38
CA THR A 151 12.14 -13.99 -18.84
C THR A 151 10.79 -13.41 -19.28
N ALA A 152 10.70 -12.91 -20.52
CA ALA A 152 9.44 -12.38 -21.06
C ALA A 152 8.27 -13.39 -20.99
N LYS A 153 8.56 -14.70 -21.02
CA LYS A 153 7.55 -15.77 -20.98
C LYS A 153 7.32 -16.38 -19.58
N GLN A 154 8.30 -16.26 -18.68
CA GLN A 154 8.26 -16.87 -17.34
C GLN A 154 8.66 -15.84 -16.29
N HIS A 155 7.68 -15.08 -15.80
CA HIS A 155 7.88 -14.02 -14.80
C HIS A 155 6.71 -13.95 -13.80
N PHE A 156 6.00 -15.05 -13.56
CA PHE A 156 4.83 -15.05 -12.67
C PHE A 156 5.14 -14.48 -11.27
N GLY A 157 6.31 -14.76 -10.70
CA GLY A 157 6.66 -14.22 -9.38
C GLY A 157 6.68 -12.69 -9.34
N PHE A 158 7.14 -12.05 -10.42
CA PHE A 158 7.09 -10.59 -10.55
C PHE A 158 5.65 -10.10 -10.86
N GLU A 159 4.91 -10.81 -11.70
CA GLU A 159 3.50 -10.50 -11.99
C GLU A 159 2.66 -10.51 -10.69
N ALA A 160 2.85 -11.50 -9.83
CA ALA A 160 2.21 -11.58 -8.53
C ALA A 160 2.58 -10.42 -7.61
N ALA A 161 3.87 -10.04 -7.58
CA ALA A 161 4.34 -8.89 -6.81
C ALA A 161 3.74 -7.57 -7.31
N ALA A 162 3.62 -7.38 -8.63
CA ALA A 162 2.99 -6.21 -9.22
C ALA A 162 1.48 -6.13 -8.89
N TRP A 163 0.76 -7.25 -8.94
CA TRP A 163 -0.65 -7.28 -8.54
C TRP A 163 -0.84 -6.95 -7.06
N TYR A 164 0.02 -7.49 -6.19
CA TYR A 164 -0.01 -7.17 -4.78
C TYR A 164 0.28 -5.68 -4.52
N TRP A 165 1.23 -5.10 -5.24
CA TRP A 165 1.56 -3.68 -5.14
C TRP A 165 0.41 -2.77 -5.55
N HIS A 166 -0.25 -3.09 -6.67
CA HIS A 166 -1.44 -2.35 -7.09
C HIS A 166 -2.61 -2.49 -6.12
N PHE A 167 -2.78 -3.67 -5.51
CA PHE A 167 -3.76 -3.83 -4.43
C PHE A 167 -3.48 -2.88 -3.26
N VAL A 168 -2.24 -2.81 -2.80
CA VAL A 168 -1.81 -1.90 -1.72
C VAL A 168 -2.06 -0.44 -2.11
N ASP A 169 -1.76 -0.05 -3.34
CA ASP A 169 -2.03 1.28 -3.91
C ASP A 169 -3.52 1.65 -3.83
N VAL A 170 -4.39 0.76 -4.29
CA VAL A 170 -5.85 0.98 -4.28
C VAL A 170 -6.38 1.09 -2.85
N VAL A 171 -5.93 0.25 -1.93
CA VAL A 171 -6.31 0.34 -0.51
C VAL A 171 -5.90 1.69 0.09
N TRP A 172 -4.70 2.20 -0.27
CA TRP A 172 -4.28 3.53 0.18
C TRP A 172 -5.19 4.64 -0.29
N LEU A 173 -5.62 4.62 -1.55
CA LEU A 173 -6.56 5.62 -2.07
C LEU A 173 -7.88 5.62 -1.30
N PHE A 174 -8.40 4.44 -0.92
CA PHE A 174 -9.57 4.36 -0.05
C PHE A 174 -9.30 4.91 1.35
N LEU A 175 -8.14 4.60 1.93
CA LEU A 175 -7.75 5.14 3.24
C LEU A 175 -7.61 6.67 3.18
N PHE A 176 -6.95 7.19 2.16
CA PHE A 176 -6.80 8.62 1.98
C PHE A 176 -8.16 9.33 1.89
N ALA A 177 -9.07 8.81 1.05
CA ALA A 177 -10.40 9.40 0.88
C ALA A 177 -11.33 9.22 2.08
N ALA A 178 -11.19 8.14 2.85
CA ALA A 178 -12.14 7.83 3.94
C ALA A 178 -11.67 8.34 5.30
N VAL A 179 -10.36 8.36 5.54
CA VAL A 179 -9.78 8.59 6.87
C VAL A 179 -9.13 9.96 6.99
N TYR A 180 -8.53 10.47 5.92
CA TYR A 180 -7.84 11.77 5.91
C TYR A 180 -8.70 12.90 5.35
N TRP A 181 -9.63 12.61 4.44
CA TRP A 181 -10.54 13.59 3.82
C TRP A 181 -11.91 13.58 4.51
#